data_7a4899f7d593f67e17e4d668cd60ef1c
#
_entry.id   7a4899f7d593f67e17e4d668cd60ef1c
#
_cell.length_a   1.000
_cell.length_b   1.000
_cell.length_c   1.000
_cell.angle_alpha   90.00
_cell.angle_beta   90.00
_cell.angle_gamma   90.00
#
_symmetry.space_group_name_H-M   'P 1'
#
loop_
_entity.id
_entity.type
_entity.pdbx_description
1 polymer ?
#
loop_
_entity_poly.entity_id
_entity_poly.type
_entity_poly.pdbx_seq_one_letter_code
_entity_poly.pdbx_strand_id
1 'polypeptide(L)'
;MRILHLSADFLWPAGDGGRLRSVAQLRVLSSLPEVERIDMFCLCEEEITAERRAELTREIPKVRILEPVFHPVHLFRHRRYVPRVVLLRALRGIPYVAGKWDSPAVRRALRRQLAGRSFDVVWINGLGMAYYLPLVRELLPDARVVLDQHNVESDRFVEFARRQRGIRRVVADAESRAARRYERDVLRGVHAVGAISDSDARGLRELAGVEARVVPHVVPLAGRVDADTTAPRLCYAGKLSWEPNLRGVDWFCREVWPLVRERLPDATLEIAGAGLPTDAEGRQIAPAAWRAPGITMLGFRSDIAAVYARSAAMIAPLFGAFGISIKLLEAFRHGIPVVTTPDGAWGLPIEPGREAFIESEPTAFADRVIELATSTASRARLRSAAYSYLDKHHGLATAQAAVRELVGLAPLRQCDAAEAGLNASGHIVSTRPA
;
A
#
# COMPACT_ATOMS: atom_id res chain seq x y z
N MET A 1 -8.78 -24.96 5.55
CA MET A 1 -9.29 -23.67 6.10
C MET A 1 -9.94 -22.86 4.99
N ARG A 2 -11.13 -22.33 5.24
CA ARG A 2 -11.89 -21.47 4.32
C ARG A 2 -11.88 -20.05 4.86
N ILE A 3 -11.43 -19.09 4.05
CA ILE A 3 -11.29 -17.69 4.45
C ILE A 3 -12.30 -16.83 3.70
N LEU A 4 -13.02 -15.97 4.40
CA LEU A 4 -13.76 -14.86 3.82
C LEU A 4 -12.85 -13.62 3.86
N HIS A 5 -12.50 -13.06 2.70
CA HIS A 5 -11.73 -11.82 2.60
C HIS A 5 -12.66 -10.66 2.24
N LEU A 6 -12.75 -9.65 3.13
CA LEU A 6 -13.57 -8.47 2.93
C LEU A 6 -12.69 -7.30 2.46
N SER A 7 -12.90 -6.81 1.26
CA SER A 7 -12.16 -5.71 0.66
C SER A 7 -13.04 -4.52 0.30
N ALA A 8 -12.54 -3.32 0.58
CA ALA A 8 -13.21 -2.06 0.23
C ALA A 8 -13.14 -1.71 -1.27
N ASP A 9 -12.37 -2.47 -2.05
CA ASP A 9 -12.19 -2.28 -3.48
C ASP A 9 -11.90 -3.61 -4.17
N PHE A 10 -12.08 -3.66 -5.48
CA PHE A 10 -11.58 -4.75 -6.31
C PHE A 10 -10.07 -4.58 -6.52
N LEU A 11 -9.31 -5.62 -6.20
CA LEU A 11 -7.87 -5.51 -6.01
C LEU A 11 -7.02 -5.61 -7.29
N TRP A 12 -7.65 -5.90 -8.45
CA TRP A 12 -6.91 -6.17 -9.68
C TRP A 12 -7.34 -5.25 -10.85
N PRO A 13 -6.37 -4.72 -11.65
CA PRO A 13 -4.92 -4.77 -11.43
C PRO A 13 -4.50 -3.91 -10.23
N ALA A 14 -3.39 -4.32 -9.60
CA ALA A 14 -2.83 -3.63 -8.44
C ALA A 14 -2.07 -2.36 -8.86
N GLY A 15 -2.81 -1.29 -9.15
CA GLY A 15 -2.27 -0.03 -9.69
C GLY A 15 -1.85 1.01 -8.63
N ASP A 16 -2.00 0.72 -7.35
CA ASP A 16 -1.58 1.62 -6.25
C ASP A 16 -1.11 0.83 -5.03
N GLY A 17 -0.46 1.53 -4.08
CA GLY A 17 0.17 0.89 -2.91
C GLY A 17 -0.82 0.10 -2.04
N GLY A 18 -2.06 0.57 -1.86
CA GLY A 18 -3.07 -0.14 -1.09
C GLY A 18 -3.47 -1.47 -1.73
N ARG A 19 -3.72 -1.46 -3.05
CA ARG A 19 -4.03 -2.68 -3.81
C ARG A 19 -2.84 -3.63 -3.87
N LEU A 20 -1.62 -3.13 -4.09
CA LEU A 20 -0.39 -3.93 -4.05
C LEU A 20 -0.25 -4.66 -2.72
N ARG A 21 -0.47 -3.96 -1.59
CA ARG A 21 -0.47 -4.55 -0.25
C ARG A 21 -1.50 -5.67 -0.13
N SER A 22 -2.74 -5.41 -0.52
CA SER A 22 -3.85 -6.37 -0.40
C SER A 22 -3.65 -7.61 -1.28
N VAL A 23 -3.14 -7.44 -2.50
CA VAL A 23 -2.79 -8.56 -3.39
C VAL A 23 -1.64 -9.38 -2.81
N ALA A 24 -0.60 -8.73 -2.27
CA ALA A 24 0.50 -9.43 -1.60
C ALA A 24 -0.01 -10.29 -0.43
N GLN A 25 -0.94 -9.79 0.37
CA GLN A 25 -1.55 -10.55 1.45
C GLN A 25 -2.39 -11.73 0.96
N LEU A 26 -3.20 -11.55 -0.10
CA LEU A 26 -3.93 -12.66 -0.72
C LEU A 26 -2.98 -13.75 -1.21
N ARG A 27 -1.82 -13.38 -1.78
CA ARG A 27 -0.78 -14.34 -2.18
C ARG A 27 -0.21 -15.07 -0.98
N VAL A 28 0.08 -14.37 0.13
CA VAL A 28 0.56 -15.00 1.37
C VAL A 28 -0.48 -15.97 1.93
N LEU A 29 -1.74 -15.54 2.06
CA LEU A 29 -2.84 -16.42 2.51
C LEU A 29 -3.00 -17.64 1.59
N SER A 30 -2.96 -17.43 0.27
CA SER A 30 -3.08 -18.50 -0.72
C SER A 30 -1.90 -19.47 -0.71
N SER A 31 -0.72 -19.03 -0.28
CA SER A 31 0.48 -19.88 -0.21
C SER A 31 0.49 -20.83 0.99
N LEU A 32 -0.39 -20.61 1.98
CA LEU A 32 -0.48 -21.50 3.13
C LEU A 32 -1.15 -22.83 2.72
N PRO A 33 -0.54 -23.99 3.01
CA PRO A 33 -1.08 -25.29 2.63
C PRO A 33 -2.44 -25.57 3.28
N GLU A 34 -2.67 -25.06 4.50
CA GLU A 34 -3.93 -25.24 5.23
C GLU A 34 -5.09 -24.43 4.66
N VAL A 35 -4.81 -23.42 3.84
CA VAL A 35 -5.84 -22.63 3.17
C VAL A 35 -6.33 -23.36 1.93
N GLU A 36 -7.59 -23.81 1.97
CA GLU A 36 -8.27 -24.46 0.86
C GLU A 36 -8.77 -23.43 -0.16
N ARG A 37 -9.44 -22.37 0.34
CA ARG A 37 -10.09 -21.37 -0.51
C ARG A 37 -10.23 -20.03 0.20
N ILE A 38 -10.18 -18.98 -0.58
CA ILE A 38 -10.40 -17.59 -0.16
C ILE A 38 -11.60 -17.04 -0.94
N ASP A 39 -12.74 -16.86 -0.29
CA ASP A 39 -13.91 -16.21 -0.90
C ASP A 39 -13.77 -14.69 -0.69
N MET A 40 -13.52 -13.94 -1.78
CA MET A 40 -13.31 -12.49 -1.73
C MET A 40 -14.62 -11.77 -1.98
N PHE A 41 -15.14 -11.07 -0.97
CA PHE A 41 -16.19 -10.07 -1.08
C PHE A 41 -15.57 -8.70 -1.25
N CYS A 42 -15.92 -7.99 -2.30
CA CYS A 42 -15.38 -6.67 -2.59
C CYS A 42 -16.44 -5.66 -3.01
N LEU A 43 -16.13 -4.39 -2.75
CA LEU A 43 -16.88 -3.27 -3.28
C LEU A 43 -16.29 -2.82 -4.61
N CYS A 44 -17.06 -2.08 -5.41
CA CYS A 44 -16.60 -1.51 -6.67
C CYS A 44 -17.33 -0.21 -6.98
N GLU A 45 -16.67 0.75 -7.62
CA GLU A 45 -17.29 1.96 -8.18
C GLU A 45 -17.58 1.81 -9.68
N GLU A 46 -16.93 0.84 -10.33
CA GLU A 46 -17.03 0.57 -11.75
C GLU A 46 -17.35 -0.92 -11.95
N GLU A 47 -17.90 -1.25 -13.10
CA GLU A 47 -18.15 -2.63 -13.47
C GLU A 47 -16.82 -3.40 -13.60
N ILE A 48 -16.76 -4.58 -12.96
CA ILE A 48 -15.61 -5.45 -13.04
C ILE A 48 -15.83 -6.45 -14.15
N THR A 49 -15.07 -6.33 -15.24
CA THR A 49 -15.17 -7.22 -16.39
C THR A 49 -14.84 -8.67 -16.03
N ALA A 50 -15.39 -9.61 -16.78
CA ALA A 50 -15.10 -11.04 -16.65
C ALA A 50 -13.60 -11.33 -16.82
N GLU A 51 -12.93 -10.62 -17.73
CA GLU A 51 -11.50 -10.72 -17.96
C GLU A 51 -10.68 -10.34 -16.71
N ARG A 52 -10.95 -9.20 -16.09
CA ARG A 52 -10.26 -8.78 -14.84
C ARG A 52 -10.47 -9.77 -13.70
N ARG A 53 -11.65 -10.40 -13.61
CA ARG A 53 -11.92 -11.46 -12.62
C ARG A 53 -11.08 -12.70 -12.93
N ALA A 54 -11.05 -13.13 -14.18
CA ALA A 54 -10.26 -14.28 -14.63
C ALA A 54 -8.75 -14.08 -14.42
N GLU A 55 -8.25 -12.86 -14.66
CA GLU A 55 -6.85 -12.52 -14.39
C GLU A 55 -6.49 -12.69 -12.91
N LEU A 56 -7.29 -12.13 -11.98
CA LEU A 56 -7.03 -12.29 -10.54
C LEU A 56 -7.08 -13.76 -10.11
N THR A 57 -8.05 -14.53 -10.61
CA THR A 57 -8.17 -15.96 -10.28
C THR A 57 -7.02 -16.77 -10.86
N ARG A 58 -6.51 -16.41 -12.03
CA ARG A 58 -5.31 -17.05 -12.64
C ARG A 58 -4.06 -16.74 -11.82
N GLU A 59 -3.94 -15.49 -11.37
CA GLU A 59 -2.81 -15.04 -10.56
C GLU A 59 -2.82 -15.64 -9.14
N ILE A 60 -4.02 -15.84 -8.56
CA ILE A 60 -4.17 -16.42 -7.22
C ILE A 60 -5.28 -17.50 -7.26
N PRO A 61 -4.94 -18.75 -7.60
CA PRO A 61 -5.93 -19.79 -7.89
C PRO A 61 -6.88 -20.16 -6.75
N LYS A 62 -6.47 -19.95 -5.47
CA LYS A 62 -7.35 -20.20 -4.32
C LYS A 62 -8.40 -19.11 -4.09
N VAL A 63 -8.32 -17.98 -4.80
CA VAL A 63 -9.29 -16.89 -4.67
C VAL A 63 -10.50 -17.15 -5.54
N ARG A 64 -11.68 -17.13 -4.91
CA ARG A 64 -12.98 -17.09 -5.56
C ARG A 64 -13.62 -15.74 -5.32
N ILE A 65 -13.90 -14.99 -6.37
CA ILE A 65 -14.54 -13.68 -6.28
C ILE A 65 -16.04 -13.88 -6.12
N LEU A 66 -16.61 -13.38 -5.02
CA LEU A 66 -18.03 -13.27 -4.83
C LEU A 66 -18.61 -12.16 -5.71
N GLU A 67 -19.93 -12.03 -5.79
CA GLU A 67 -20.54 -10.96 -6.59
C GLU A 67 -20.17 -9.59 -6.03
N PRO A 68 -19.41 -8.76 -6.78
CA PRO A 68 -19.02 -7.43 -6.33
C PRO A 68 -20.22 -6.52 -6.12
N VAL A 69 -20.11 -5.59 -5.17
CA VAL A 69 -21.22 -4.72 -4.83
C VAL A 69 -20.82 -3.27 -5.14
N PHE A 70 -21.66 -2.59 -5.93
CA PHE A 70 -21.45 -1.18 -6.17
C PHE A 70 -21.50 -0.37 -4.86
N HIS A 71 -20.47 0.43 -4.63
CA HIS A 71 -20.41 1.36 -3.52
C HIS A 71 -19.53 2.58 -3.88
N PRO A 72 -20.01 3.80 -3.64
CA PRO A 72 -19.27 5.02 -3.93
C PRO A 72 -18.17 5.25 -2.90
N VAL A 73 -16.97 4.80 -3.16
CA VAL A 73 -15.80 4.98 -2.29
C VAL A 73 -15.36 6.46 -2.25
N HIS A 74 -15.45 7.15 -3.40
CA HIS A 74 -15.09 8.56 -3.57
C HIS A 74 -16.33 9.46 -3.45
N LEU A 75 -16.76 9.76 -2.22
CA LEU A 75 -17.99 10.53 -1.96
C LEU A 75 -18.05 11.88 -2.70
N PHE A 76 -16.91 12.53 -2.93
CA PHE A 76 -16.88 13.80 -3.67
C PHE A 76 -17.30 13.66 -5.15
N ARG A 77 -17.09 12.48 -5.75
CA ARG A 77 -17.63 12.14 -7.08
C ARG A 77 -19.12 11.80 -7.02
N HIS A 78 -19.61 11.33 -5.86
CA HIS A 78 -20.97 10.85 -5.64
C HIS A 78 -21.69 11.66 -4.58
N ARG A 79 -21.81 12.99 -4.77
CA ARG A 79 -22.31 13.97 -3.78
C ARG A 79 -23.65 13.60 -3.16
N ARG A 80 -24.51 12.84 -3.85
CA ARG A 80 -25.81 12.34 -3.35
C ARG A 80 -25.72 11.51 -2.07
N TYR A 81 -24.55 10.93 -1.77
CA TYR A 81 -24.34 10.13 -0.55
C TYR A 81 -23.85 10.96 0.65
N VAL A 82 -23.37 12.17 0.41
CA VAL A 82 -22.84 13.06 1.47
C VAL A 82 -23.88 13.33 2.58
N PRO A 83 -25.17 13.67 2.26
CA PRO A 83 -26.17 13.91 3.31
C PRO A 83 -26.35 12.73 4.26
N ARG A 84 -26.27 11.50 3.76
CA ARG A 84 -26.36 10.30 4.60
C ARG A 84 -25.23 10.23 5.62
N VAL A 85 -23.98 10.47 5.19
CA VAL A 85 -22.82 10.46 6.09
C VAL A 85 -22.92 11.55 7.14
N VAL A 86 -23.37 12.75 6.75
CA VAL A 86 -23.61 13.86 7.68
C VAL A 86 -24.70 13.50 8.70
N LEU A 87 -25.81 12.89 8.25
CA LEU A 87 -26.90 12.45 9.11
C LEU A 87 -26.45 11.38 10.11
N LEU A 88 -25.69 10.39 9.65
CA LEU A 88 -25.12 9.34 10.53
C LEU A 88 -24.21 9.96 11.59
N ARG A 89 -23.40 10.95 11.21
CA ARG A 89 -22.55 11.67 12.15
C ARG A 89 -23.35 12.43 13.18
N ALA A 90 -24.39 13.16 12.74
CA ALA A 90 -25.23 13.99 13.60
C ALA A 90 -26.08 13.16 14.57
N LEU A 91 -26.76 12.10 14.08
CA LEU A 91 -27.72 11.34 14.88
C LEU A 91 -27.10 10.19 15.67
N ARG A 92 -26.02 9.57 15.16
CA ARG A 92 -25.45 8.36 15.76
C ARG A 92 -23.99 8.52 16.19
N GLY A 93 -23.39 9.70 16.01
CA GLY A 93 -21.99 9.93 16.32
C GLY A 93 -20.99 9.13 15.47
N ILE A 94 -21.45 8.49 14.39
CA ILE A 94 -20.60 7.66 13.52
C ILE A 94 -19.66 8.57 12.74
N PRO A 95 -18.32 8.40 12.87
CA PRO A 95 -17.35 9.26 12.18
C PRO A 95 -17.36 9.03 10.67
N TYR A 96 -16.87 10.00 9.91
CA TYR A 96 -16.79 9.94 8.45
C TYR A 96 -16.06 8.69 7.96
N VAL A 97 -14.98 8.30 8.64
CA VAL A 97 -14.17 7.11 8.29
C VAL A 97 -15.00 5.83 8.26
N ALA A 98 -16.03 5.74 9.09
CA ALA A 98 -16.96 4.63 9.16
C ALA A 98 -18.24 4.88 8.36
N GLY A 99 -18.85 6.06 8.51
CA GLY A 99 -20.16 6.39 7.95
C GLY A 99 -20.19 6.38 6.41
N LYS A 100 -19.06 6.67 5.76
CA LYS A 100 -18.97 6.59 4.30
C LYS A 100 -19.18 5.17 3.74
N TRP A 101 -18.97 4.13 4.56
CA TRP A 101 -19.14 2.73 4.18
C TRP A 101 -20.57 2.22 4.43
N ASP A 102 -21.43 2.99 5.08
CA ASP A 102 -22.81 2.58 5.37
C ASP A 102 -23.64 2.44 4.09
N SER A 103 -24.00 1.22 3.75
CA SER A 103 -24.80 0.89 2.56
C SER A 103 -25.78 -0.25 2.82
N PRO A 104 -27.11 -0.01 2.65
CA PRO A 104 -28.10 -1.07 2.71
C PRO A 104 -27.90 -2.14 1.64
N ALA A 105 -27.40 -1.76 0.47
CA ALA A 105 -27.09 -2.71 -0.61
C ALA A 105 -25.99 -3.69 -0.20
N VAL A 106 -24.91 -3.18 0.42
CA VAL A 106 -23.83 -4.03 0.93
C VAL A 106 -24.31 -4.95 2.05
N ARG A 107 -25.14 -4.46 2.99
CA ARG A 107 -25.72 -5.30 4.04
C ARG A 107 -26.59 -6.44 3.46
N ARG A 108 -27.46 -6.12 2.48
CA ARG A 108 -28.27 -7.14 1.80
C ARG A 108 -27.42 -8.15 1.05
N ALA A 109 -26.37 -7.69 0.37
CA ALA A 109 -25.46 -8.57 -0.37
C ALA A 109 -24.69 -9.49 0.57
N LEU A 110 -24.16 -9.00 1.69
CA LEU A 110 -23.50 -9.84 2.70
C LEU A 110 -24.46 -10.92 3.23
N ARG A 111 -25.69 -10.55 3.65
CA ARG A 111 -26.68 -11.53 4.12
C ARG A 111 -26.98 -12.59 3.05
N ARG A 112 -27.22 -12.18 1.79
CA ARG A 112 -27.52 -13.11 0.69
C ARG A 112 -26.34 -14.00 0.34
N GLN A 113 -25.14 -13.43 0.22
CA GLN A 113 -23.98 -14.16 -0.27
C GLN A 113 -23.33 -15.06 0.80
N LEU A 114 -23.53 -14.76 2.09
CA LEU A 114 -22.99 -15.55 3.19
C LEU A 114 -24.01 -16.54 3.78
N ALA A 115 -25.28 -16.46 3.38
CA ALA A 115 -26.33 -17.37 3.86
C ALA A 115 -25.94 -18.85 3.65
N GLY A 116 -26.00 -19.65 4.72
CA GLY A 116 -25.69 -21.08 4.71
C GLY A 116 -24.22 -21.42 4.44
N ARG A 117 -23.32 -20.44 4.50
CA ARG A 117 -21.88 -20.68 4.38
C ARG A 117 -21.21 -20.61 5.75
N SER A 118 -20.11 -21.34 5.88
CA SER A 118 -19.22 -21.28 7.04
C SER A 118 -17.81 -20.93 6.60
N PHE A 119 -17.11 -20.21 7.45
CA PHE A 119 -15.71 -19.81 7.26
C PHE A 119 -14.96 -19.97 8.58
N ASP A 120 -13.72 -20.44 8.51
CA ASP A 120 -12.85 -20.54 9.68
C ASP A 120 -12.29 -19.17 10.08
N VAL A 121 -12.03 -18.32 9.08
CA VAL A 121 -11.46 -16.97 9.25
C VAL A 121 -12.22 -15.96 8.41
N VAL A 122 -12.48 -14.79 9.00
CA VAL A 122 -12.87 -13.57 8.28
C VAL A 122 -11.70 -12.61 8.33
N TRP A 123 -11.08 -12.36 7.18
CA TRP A 123 -10.01 -11.38 7.01
C TRP A 123 -10.58 -10.06 6.53
N ILE A 124 -10.56 -9.05 7.40
CA ILE A 124 -11.05 -7.70 7.08
C ILE A 124 -9.87 -6.86 6.63
N ASN A 125 -9.90 -6.39 5.39
CA ASN A 125 -8.86 -5.58 4.79
C ASN A 125 -9.13 -4.09 5.03
N GLY A 126 -8.53 -3.55 6.08
CA GLY A 126 -8.62 -2.15 6.48
C GLY A 126 -9.87 -1.76 7.26
N LEU A 127 -9.78 -0.64 7.97
CA LEU A 127 -10.80 -0.13 8.90
C LEU A 127 -12.16 0.11 8.23
N GLY A 128 -12.18 0.42 6.92
CA GLY A 128 -13.41 0.70 6.20
C GLY A 128 -14.39 -0.47 6.19
N MET A 129 -13.91 -1.67 5.89
CA MET A 129 -14.75 -2.87 5.87
C MET A 129 -15.12 -3.37 7.26
N ALA A 130 -14.38 -2.95 8.30
CA ALA A 130 -14.73 -3.23 9.69
C ALA A 130 -16.05 -2.57 10.14
N TYR A 131 -16.59 -1.64 9.35
CA TYR A 131 -17.96 -1.12 9.54
C TYR A 131 -19.02 -2.23 9.57
N TYR A 132 -18.76 -3.33 8.87
CA TYR A 132 -19.67 -4.48 8.80
C TYR A 132 -19.37 -5.57 9.85
N LEU A 133 -18.41 -5.34 10.77
CA LEU A 133 -18.05 -6.30 11.81
C LEU A 133 -19.24 -6.83 12.64
N PRO A 134 -20.20 -5.98 13.09
CA PRO A 134 -21.37 -6.48 13.82
C PRO A 134 -22.21 -7.47 12.98
N LEU A 135 -22.43 -7.18 11.70
CA LEU A 135 -23.16 -8.05 10.78
C LEU A 135 -22.39 -9.34 10.48
N VAL A 136 -21.07 -9.24 10.32
CA VAL A 136 -20.23 -10.43 10.10
C VAL A 136 -20.29 -11.37 11.29
N ARG A 137 -20.28 -10.87 12.51
CA ARG A 137 -20.42 -11.67 13.73
C ARG A 137 -21.79 -12.32 13.85
N GLU A 138 -22.84 -11.61 13.43
CA GLU A 138 -24.20 -12.17 13.38
C GLU A 138 -24.29 -13.34 12.40
N LEU A 139 -23.67 -13.20 11.23
CA LEU A 139 -23.75 -14.20 10.16
C LEU A 139 -22.77 -15.36 10.31
N LEU A 140 -21.63 -15.12 10.95
CA LEU A 140 -20.50 -16.06 11.06
C LEU A 140 -19.96 -16.02 12.51
N PRO A 141 -20.75 -16.45 13.51
CA PRO A 141 -20.40 -16.30 14.93
C PRO A 141 -19.13 -17.08 15.34
N ASP A 142 -18.86 -18.20 14.69
CA ASP A 142 -17.74 -19.10 15.03
C ASP A 142 -16.44 -18.74 14.29
N ALA A 143 -16.51 -17.82 13.31
CA ALA A 143 -15.35 -17.46 12.53
C ALA A 143 -14.36 -16.58 13.32
N ARG A 144 -13.06 -16.90 13.24
CA ARG A 144 -12.01 -16.03 13.74
C ARG A 144 -11.91 -14.76 12.90
N VAL A 145 -12.09 -13.60 13.49
CA VAL A 145 -12.01 -12.31 12.78
C VAL A 145 -10.63 -11.71 12.94
N VAL A 146 -9.97 -11.46 11.81
CA VAL A 146 -8.68 -10.77 11.69
C VAL A 146 -8.89 -9.44 11.01
N LEU A 147 -8.38 -8.35 11.58
CA LEU A 147 -8.35 -7.04 10.96
C LEU A 147 -6.91 -6.73 10.52
N ASP A 148 -6.67 -6.57 9.22
CA ASP A 148 -5.39 -6.09 8.71
C ASP A 148 -5.45 -4.58 8.51
N GLN A 149 -4.63 -3.86 9.29
CA GLN A 149 -4.54 -2.40 9.22
C GLN A 149 -3.36 -1.97 8.36
N HIS A 150 -3.63 -1.02 7.46
CA HIS A 150 -2.60 -0.44 6.59
C HIS A 150 -1.93 0.79 7.20
N ASN A 151 -2.54 1.39 8.22
CA ASN A 151 -2.06 2.55 8.98
C ASN A 151 -2.88 2.64 10.27
N VAL A 152 -2.46 3.51 11.19
CA VAL A 152 -3.37 4.07 12.20
C VAL A 152 -4.25 5.12 11.52
N GLU A 153 -5.44 4.71 11.05
CA GLU A 153 -6.28 5.56 10.19
C GLU A 153 -6.70 6.87 10.88
N SER A 154 -6.92 6.84 12.19
CA SER A 154 -7.31 8.02 12.94
C SER A 154 -6.22 9.10 13.02
N ASP A 155 -4.94 8.74 12.88
CA ASP A 155 -3.84 9.71 12.90
C ASP A 155 -3.88 10.63 11.66
N ARG A 156 -4.40 10.15 10.54
CA ARG A 156 -4.64 10.98 9.35
C ARG A 156 -5.65 12.10 9.63
N PHE A 157 -6.66 11.82 10.45
CA PHE A 157 -7.65 12.83 10.85
C PHE A 157 -7.06 13.82 11.86
N VAL A 158 -6.16 13.37 12.74
CA VAL A 158 -5.40 14.25 13.65
C VAL A 158 -4.55 15.22 12.85
N GLU A 159 -3.79 14.71 11.88
CA GLU A 159 -2.92 15.55 11.06
C GLU A 159 -3.72 16.51 10.17
N PHE A 160 -4.83 16.04 9.58
CA PHE A 160 -5.75 16.91 8.85
C PHE A 160 -6.28 18.04 9.75
N ALA A 161 -6.69 17.72 10.98
CA ALA A 161 -7.20 18.70 11.93
C ALA A 161 -6.14 19.77 12.29
N ARG A 162 -4.87 19.36 12.48
CA ARG A 162 -3.77 20.30 12.76
C ARG A 162 -3.56 21.37 11.71
N ARG A 163 -3.89 21.07 10.44
CA ARG A 163 -3.76 21.97 9.31
C ARG A 163 -4.94 22.94 9.15
N GLN A 164 -6.05 22.74 9.91
CA GLN A 164 -7.23 23.60 9.84
C GLN A 164 -7.13 24.80 10.80
N ARG A 165 -7.94 25.84 10.54
CA ARG A 165 -8.04 27.05 11.38
C ARG A 165 -9.51 27.40 11.65
N GLY A 166 -9.75 28.16 12.72
CA GLY A 166 -11.10 28.65 13.08
C GLY A 166 -12.10 27.52 13.30
N ILE A 167 -13.34 27.71 12.89
CA ILE A 167 -14.43 26.73 13.06
C ILE A 167 -14.13 25.38 12.40
N ARG A 168 -13.41 25.40 11.27
CA ARG A 168 -12.99 24.15 10.58
C ARG A 168 -12.09 23.30 11.47
N ARG A 169 -11.24 23.92 12.28
CA ARG A 169 -10.40 23.22 13.24
C ARG A 169 -11.24 22.51 14.30
N VAL A 170 -12.23 23.19 14.86
CA VAL A 170 -13.11 22.60 15.89
C VAL A 170 -13.86 21.37 15.34
N VAL A 171 -14.40 21.47 14.12
CA VAL A 171 -15.10 20.35 13.44
C VAL A 171 -14.13 19.20 13.16
N ALA A 172 -12.94 19.48 12.65
CA ALA A 172 -11.94 18.47 12.34
C ALA A 172 -11.40 17.78 13.60
N ASP A 173 -11.21 18.50 14.71
CA ASP A 173 -10.82 17.93 16.00
C ASP A 173 -11.93 17.03 16.58
N ALA A 174 -13.21 17.41 16.45
CA ALA A 174 -14.33 16.58 16.86
C ALA A 174 -14.43 15.29 16.03
N GLU A 175 -14.19 15.38 14.73
CA GLU A 175 -14.15 14.22 13.82
C GLU A 175 -12.97 13.30 14.13
N SER A 176 -11.78 13.87 14.35
CA SER A 176 -10.59 13.14 14.74
C SER A 176 -10.80 12.32 16.03
N ARG A 177 -11.38 12.94 17.08
CA ARG A 177 -11.73 12.23 18.33
C ARG A 177 -12.73 11.10 18.10
N ALA A 178 -13.73 11.31 17.23
CA ALA A 178 -14.70 10.27 16.91
C ALA A 178 -14.07 9.12 16.10
N ALA A 179 -13.18 9.43 15.15
CA ALA A 179 -12.45 8.43 14.39
C ALA A 179 -11.56 7.58 15.30
N ARG A 180 -10.83 8.21 16.24
CA ARG A 180 -10.00 7.50 17.23
C ARG A 180 -10.81 6.56 18.14
N ARG A 181 -11.99 7.00 18.61
CA ARG A 181 -12.87 6.13 19.39
C ARG A 181 -13.36 4.95 18.56
N TYR A 182 -13.84 5.20 17.35
CA TYR A 182 -14.31 4.15 16.46
C TYR A 182 -13.22 3.11 16.16
N GLU A 183 -12.02 3.57 15.75
CA GLU A 183 -10.90 2.68 15.43
C GLU A 183 -10.51 1.83 16.65
N ARG A 184 -10.39 2.44 17.83
CA ARG A 184 -10.11 1.74 19.09
C ARG A 184 -11.15 0.64 19.38
N ASP A 185 -12.43 0.97 19.22
CA ASP A 185 -13.52 0.04 19.54
C ASP A 185 -13.56 -1.14 18.54
N VAL A 186 -13.27 -0.88 17.26
CA VAL A 186 -13.10 -1.92 16.24
C VAL A 186 -11.91 -2.83 16.56
N LEU A 187 -10.75 -2.24 16.89
CA LEU A 187 -9.53 -2.99 17.22
C LEU A 187 -9.74 -3.95 18.41
N ARG A 188 -10.45 -3.50 19.46
CA ARG A 188 -10.83 -4.33 20.61
C ARG A 188 -11.89 -5.37 20.28
N GLY A 189 -12.59 -5.15 19.19
CA GLY A 189 -13.67 -5.99 18.71
C GLY A 189 -13.25 -7.15 17.82
N VAL A 190 -11.99 -7.36 17.48
CA VAL A 190 -11.53 -8.46 16.61
C VAL A 190 -10.66 -9.45 17.39
N HIS A 191 -10.43 -10.63 16.83
CA HIS A 191 -9.65 -11.68 17.50
C HIS A 191 -8.13 -11.46 17.33
N ALA A 192 -7.72 -10.83 16.21
CA ALA A 192 -6.32 -10.53 15.94
C ALA A 192 -6.20 -9.30 15.03
N VAL A 193 -5.10 -8.58 15.17
CA VAL A 193 -4.81 -7.37 14.41
C VAL A 193 -3.48 -7.53 13.68
N GLY A 194 -3.50 -7.34 12.36
CA GLY A 194 -2.31 -7.19 11.53
C GLY A 194 -1.93 -5.72 11.38
N ALA A 195 -0.64 -5.42 11.36
CA ALA A 195 -0.08 -4.10 11.07
C ALA A 195 0.92 -4.18 9.92
N ILE A 196 1.16 -3.07 9.23
CA ILE A 196 2.10 -3.05 8.09
C ILE A 196 3.56 -2.81 8.53
N SER A 197 3.76 -2.17 9.68
CA SER A 197 5.07 -1.82 10.23
C SER A 197 5.09 -1.87 11.76
N ASP A 198 6.29 -1.88 12.35
CA ASP A 198 6.47 -1.79 13.79
C ASP A 198 5.97 -0.45 14.37
N SER A 199 6.08 0.64 13.61
CA SER A 199 5.54 1.94 14.00
C SER A 199 4.02 1.91 14.07
N ASP A 200 3.35 1.31 13.08
CA ASP A 200 1.89 1.14 13.08
C ASP A 200 1.46 0.20 14.22
N ALA A 201 2.16 -0.92 14.44
CA ALA A 201 1.86 -1.84 15.53
C ALA A 201 1.94 -1.15 16.90
N ARG A 202 2.96 -0.30 17.13
CA ARG A 202 3.05 0.53 18.35
C ARG A 202 1.89 1.52 18.45
N GLY A 203 1.56 2.24 17.36
CA GLY A 203 0.45 3.19 17.35
C GLY A 203 -0.90 2.52 17.63
N LEU A 204 -1.16 1.32 17.09
CA LEU A 204 -2.37 0.54 17.38
C LEU A 204 -2.41 0.08 18.85
N ARG A 205 -1.26 -0.31 19.43
CA ARG A 205 -1.15 -0.65 20.85
C ARG A 205 -1.45 0.57 21.73
N GLU A 206 -0.87 1.72 21.43
CA GLU A 206 -1.12 2.98 22.15
C GLU A 206 -2.57 3.42 22.03
N LEU A 207 -3.19 3.25 20.87
CA LEU A 207 -4.58 3.63 20.63
C LEU A 207 -5.58 2.73 21.37
N ALA A 208 -5.38 1.41 21.36
CA ALA A 208 -6.39 0.44 21.75
C ALA A 208 -5.96 -0.54 22.85
N GLY A 209 -4.68 -0.61 23.19
CA GLY A 209 -4.14 -1.59 24.12
C GLY A 209 -4.14 -3.02 23.56
N VAL A 210 -4.15 -3.17 22.24
CA VAL A 210 -4.13 -4.48 21.55
C VAL A 210 -2.76 -4.80 21.01
N GLU A 211 -2.37 -6.07 21.04
CA GLU A 211 -1.18 -6.51 20.32
C GLU A 211 -1.48 -6.65 18.84
N ALA A 212 -0.68 -5.96 18.02
CA ALA A 212 -0.75 -6.07 16.57
C ALA A 212 0.48 -6.81 16.03
N ARG A 213 0.25 -7.81 15.18
CA ARG A 213 1.32 -8.56 14.53
C ARG A 213 1.72 -7.87 13.23
N VAL A 214 3.00 -7.57 13.07
CA VAL A 214 3.50 -7.01 11.81
C VAL A 214 3.46 -8.09 10.74
N VAL A 215 2.67 -7.86 9.69
CA VAL A 215 2.66 -8.64 8.45
C VAL A 215 3.43 -7.84 7.41
N PRO A 216 4.65 -8.21 7.06
CA PRO A 216 5.42 -7.45 6.10
C PRO A 216 4.75 -7.46 4.72
N HIS A 217 4.96 -6.40 3.95
CA HIS A 217 4.60 -6.39 2.54
C HIS A 217 5.58 -7.28 1.77
N VAL A 218 5.12 -8.45 1.32
CA VAL A 218 5.95 -9.36 0.53
C VAL A 218 6.19 -8.77 -0.84
N VAL A 219 7.46 -8.66 -1.18
CA VAL A 219 7.91 -8.22 -2.50
C VAL A 219 8.61 -9.42 -3.15
N PRO A 220 7.99 -10.08 -4.15
CA PRO A 220 8.67 -11.17 -4.87
C PRO A 220 9.93 -10.60 -5.49
N LEU A 221 11.09 -11.16 -5.17
CA LEU A 221 12.31 -10.76 -5.84
C LEU A 221 12.16 -11.13 -7.32
N ALA A 222 12.00 -10.12 -8.17
CA ALA A 222 12.20 -10.30 -9.61
C ALA A 222 13.68 -10.61 -9.84
N GLY A 223 14.00 -11.27 -10.94
CA GLY A 223 15.41 -11.60 -11.25
C GLY A 223 16.28 -10.36 -11.01
N ARG A 224 17.37 -10.54 -10.27
CA ARG A 224 18.31 -9.46 -9.94
C ARG A 224 18.76 -8.78 -11.23
N VAL A 225 18.50 -7.48 -11.34
CA VAL A 225 18.96 -6.69 -12.47
C VAL A 225 20.36 -6.20 -12.13
N ASP A 226 21.37 -6.79 -12.75
CA ASP A 226 22.76 -6.35 -12.63
C ASP A 226 23.12 -5.27 -13.67
N ALA A 227 22.16 -4.90 -14.52
CA ALA A 227 22.38 -3.88 -15.54
C ALA A 227 22.59 -2.51 -14.88
N ASP A 228 23.72 -1.92 -15.20
CA ASP A 228 24.05 -0.56 -14.79
C ASP A 228 23.99 0.38 -15.98
N THR A 229 23.53 1.61 -15.76
CA THR A 229 23.47 2.65 -16.80
C THR A 229 24.57 3.66 -16.60
N THR A 230 25.18 4.10 -17.69
CA THR A 230 26.15 5.20 -17.68
C THR A 230 25.47 6.55 -17.87
N ALA A 231 24.21 6.56 -18.32
CA ALA A 231 23.46 7.80 -18.51
C ALA A 231 22.96 8.36 -17.17
N PRO A 232 23.08 9.66 -16.90
CA PRO A 232 22.59 10.32 -15.69
C PRO A 232 21.06 10.48 -15.74
N ARG A 233 20.36 9.37 -15.92
CA ARG A 233 18.90 9.31 -16.00
C ARG A 233 18.32 8.96 -14.65
N LEU A 234 17.40 9.80 -14.21
CA LEU A 234 16.63 9.61 -12.99
C LEU A 234 15.19 9.24 -13.33
N CYS A 235 14.53 8.58 -12.41
CA CYS A 235 13.10 8.36 -12.54
C CYS A 235 12.35 8.65 -11.24
N TYR A 236 11.05 8.89 -11.39
CA TYR A 236 10.06 8.89 -10.34
C TYR A 236 8.92 7.95 -10.76
N ALA A 237 8.38 7.19 -9.80
CA ALA A 237 7.19 6.37 -10.02
C ALA A 237 6.17 6.55 -8.88
N GLY A 238 4.90 6.85 -9.22
CA GLY A 238 3.86 6.97 -8.21
C GLY A 238 2.60 7.68 -8.65
N LYS A 239 1.51 7.49 -7.88
CA LYS A 239 0.22 8.14 -8.11
C LYS A 239 0.30 9.63 -7.79
N LEU A 240 0.14 10.48 -8.80
CA LEU A 240 0.29 11.94 -8.70
C LEU A 240 -0.95 12.65 -8.12
N SER A 241 -2.11 11.97 -8.03
CA SER A 241 -3.28 12.50 -7.31
C SER A 241 -3.17 12.36 -5.79
N TRP A 242 -2.16 11.66 -5.28
CA TRP A 242 -1.89 11.57 -3.84
C TRP A 242 -1.01 12.74 -3.41
N GLU A 243 -1.53 13.58 -2.51
CA GLU A 243 -0.94 14.87 -2.13
C GLU A 243 0.51 14.77 -1.67
N PRO A 244 0.95 13.80 -0.82
CA PRO A 244 2.36 13.66 -0.45
C PRO A 244 3.30 13.42 -1.64
N ASN A 245 2.85 12.69 -2.66
CA ASN A 245 3.60 12.48 -3.89
C ASN A 245 3.72 13.76 -4.71
N LEU A 246 2.58 14.44 -4.91
CA LEU A 246 2.52 15.68 -5.68
C LEU A 246 3.44 16.74 -5.10
N ARG A 247 3.37 16.94 -3.76
CA ARG A 247 4.24 17.89 -3.05
C ARG A 247 5.69 17.51 -3.16
N GLY A 248 6.02 16.23 -3.01
CA GLY A 248 7.40 15.77 -3.10
C GLY A 248 8.01 16.00 -4.46
N VAL A 249 7.30 15.63 -5.54
CA VAL A 249 7.80 15.86 -6.90
C VAL A 249 7.85 17.36 -7.22
N ASP A 250 6.88 18.16 -6.78
CA ASP A 250 6.91 19.61 -7.00
C ASP A 250 8.09 20.28 -6.29
N TRP A 251 8.35 19.90 -5.04
CA TRP A 251 9.54 20.34 -4.30
C TRP A 251 10.84 19.94 -5.02
N PHE A 252 10.94 18.68 -5.48
CA PHE A 252 12.12 18.23 -6.20
C PHE A 252 12.36 19.05 -7.48
N CYS A 253 11.31 19.26 -8.28
CA CYS A 253 11.43 20.01 -9.53
C CYS A 253 11.75 21.49 -9.32
N ARG A 254 11.30 22.10 -8.21
CA ARG A 254 11.56 23.52 -7.91
C ARG A 254 12.90 23.77 -7.24
N GLU A 255 13.23 22.96 -6.23
CA GLU A 255 14.33 23.26 -5.31
C GLU A 255 15.56 22.40 -5.59
N VAL A 256 15.38 21.14 -6.06
CA VAL A 256 16.50 20.19 -6.21
C VAL A 256 16.95 20.10 -7.66
N TRP A 257 16.02 20.02 -8.61
CA TRP A 257 16.35 19.81 -10.01
C TRP A 257 17.27 20.87 -10.62
N PRO A 258 17.10 22.17 -10.33
CA PRO A 258 18.04 23.19 -10.80
C PRO A 258 19.49 22.95 -10.33
N LEU A 259 19.68 22.51 -9.05
CA LEU A 259 20.99 22.21 -8.48
C LEU A 259 21.63 20.98 -9.15
N VAL A 260 20.82 19.98 -9.50
CA VAL A 260 21.29 18.81 -10.24
C VAL A 260 21.72 19.23 -11.67
N ARG A 261 20.90 20.05 -12.35
CA ARG A 261 21.17 20.45 -13.74
C ARG A 261 22.37 21.39 -13.87
N GLU A 262 22.62 22.24 -12.87
CA GLU A 262 23.81 23.08 -12.83
C GLU A 262 25.11 22.27 -12.87
N ARG A 263 25.12 21.10 -12.16
CA ARG A 263 26.31 20.26 -12.03
C ARG A 263 26.34 19.09 -13.04
N LEU A 264 25.17 18.65 -13.52
CA LEU A 264 25.00 17.61 -14.53
C LEU A 264 24.04 18.11 -15.63
N PRO A 265 24.51 18.90 -16.59
CA PRO A 265 23.70 19.49 -17.66
C PRO A 265 22.96 18.44 -18.53
N ASP A 266 23.47 17.22 -18.63
CA ASP A 266 22.88 16.12 -19.41
C ASP A 266 21.94 15.23 -18.58
N ALA A 267 21.74 15.53 -17.30
CA ALA A 267 20.81 14.77 -16.47
C ALA A 267 19.38 14.84 -17.01
N THR A 268 18.66 13.72 -16.96
CA THR A 268 17.25 13.64 -17.33
C THR A 268 16.42 13.04 -16.20
N LEU A 269 15.16 13.45 -16.10
CA LEU A 269 14.18 12.95 -15.14
C LEU A 269 12.93 12.45 -15.88
N GLU A 270 12.60 11.18 -15.71
CA GLU A 270 11.35 10.60 -16.19
C GLU A 270 10.35 10.47 -15.05
N ILE A 271 9.17 11.11 -15.17
CA ILE A 271 8.10 11.05 -14.17
C ILE A 271 7.00 10.12 -14.68
N ALA A 272 6.94 8.91 -14.11
CA ALA A 272 5.91 7.92 -14.36
C ALA A 272 4.80 8.03 -13.31
N GLY A 273 3.57 8.33 -13.73
CA GLY A 273 2.43 8.44 -12.82
C GLY A 273 1.21 9.06 -13.47
N ALA A 274 0.05 8.78 -12.88
CA ALA A 274 -1.22 9.36 -13.30
C ALA A 274 -1.89 10.11 -12.14
N GLY A 275 -2.90 10.92 -12.50
CA GLY A 275 -3.76 11.57 -11.52
C GLY A 275 -3.58 13.08 -11.40
N LEU A 276 -2.82 13.70 -12.31
CA LEU A 276 -2.88 15.14 -12.53
C LEU A 276 -4.16 15.51 -13.31
N PRO A 277 -4.62 16.78 -13.24
CA PRO A 277 -5.64 17.28 -14.14
C PRO A 277 -5.26 17.05 -15.61
N THR A 278 -6.25 16.87 -16.47
CA THR A 278 -6.03 16.65 -17.90
C THR A 278 -6.59 17.81 -18.72
N ASP A 279 -5.97 18.07 -19.88
CA ASP A 279 -6.51 18.96 -20.89
C ASP A 279 -7.67 18.30 -21.69
N ALA A 280 -8.19 19.01 -22.68
CA ALA A 280 -9.28 18.53 -23.51
C ALA A 280 -8.90 17.29 -24.35
N GLU A 281 -7.62 17.09 -24.61
CA GLU A 281 -7.06 15.94 -25.33
C GLU A 281 -6.67 14.78 -24.40
N GLY A 282 -6.97 14.87 -23.09
CA GLY A 282 -6.68 13.84 -22.09
C GLY A 282 -5.22 13.77 -21.62
N ARG A 283 -4.37 14.74 -22.00
CA ARG A 283 -2.96 14.80 -21.56
C ARG A 283 -2.88 15.44 -20.18
N GLN A 284 -2.04 14.89 -19.32
CA GLN A 284 -1.86 15.44 -17.98
C GLN A 284 -1.25 16.85 -18.00
N ILE A 285 -1.86 17.78 -17.26
CA ILE A 285 -1.37 19.15 -17.08
C ILE A 285 -0.36 19.16 -15.95
N ALA A 286 0.93 19.13 -16.28
CA ALA A 286 2.00 19.21 -15.30
C ALA A 286 2.17 20.64 -14.75
N PRO A 287 2.51 20.81 -13.46
CA PRO A 287 2.94 22.09 -12.89
C PRO A 287 4.08 22.72 -13.69
N ALA A 288 4.19 24.05 -13.64
CA ALA A 288 5.18 24.77 -14.46
C ALA A 288 6.63 24.30 -14.23
N ALA A 289 7.01 24.05 -12.98
CA ALA A 289 8.35 23.58 -12.62
C ALA A 289 8.69 22.20 -13.23
N TRP A 290 7.70 21.38 -13.54
CA TRP A 290 7.91 20.03 -14.13
C TRP A 290 8.13 20.07 -15.65
N ARG A 291 8.07 21.27 -16.25
CA ARG A 291 8.37 21.52 -17.67
C ARG A 291 9.80 22.03 -17.88
N ALA A 292 10.63 21.99 -16.83
CA ALA A 292 12.03 22.38 -16.93
C ALA A 292 12.80 21.46 -17.90
N PRO A 293 13.87 21.94 -18.53
CA PRO A 293 14.71 21.13 -19.42
C PRO A 293 15.16 19.83 -18.76
N GLY A 294 15.10 18.72 -19.49
CA GLY A 294 15.49 17.41 -19.03
C GLY A 294 14.39 16.62 -18.28
N ILE A 295 13.22 17.21 -18.00
CA ILE A 295 12.08 16.51 -17.38
C ILE A 295 11.11 16.00 -18.45
N THR A 296 10.71 14.73 -18.35
CA THR A 296 9.74 14.09 -19.23
C THR A 296 8.62 13.45 -18.43
N MET A 297 7.37 13.83 -18.75
CA MET A 297 6.17 13.20 -18.18
C MET A 297 5.83 11.94 -19.00
N LEU A 298 5.91 10.77 -18.38
CA LEU A 298 5.59 9.50 -19.05
C LEU A 298 4.10 9.13 -18.97
N GLY A 299 3.34 9.74 -18.04
CA GLY A 299 1.99 9.29 -17.72
C GLY A 299 1.99 7.95 -16.99
N PHE A 300 0.84 7.26 -17.01
CA PHE A 300 0.75 5.90 -16.45
C PHE A 300 1.59 4.92 -17.26
N ARG A 301 2.35 4.09 -16.58
CA ARG A 301 3.11 2.98 -17.17
C ARG A 301 2.73 1.67 -16.50
N SER A 302 2.27 0.70 -17.28
CA SER A 302 2.01 -0.67 -16.79
C SER A 302 3.31 -1.43 -16.57
N ASP A 303 4.32 -1.21 -17.39
CA ASP A 303 5.67 -1.75 -17.24
C ASP A 303 6.60 -0.68 -16.64
N ILE A 304 6.64 -0.62 -15.32
CA ILE A 304 7.56 0.27 -14.59
C ILE A 304 8.99 -0.30 -14.55
N ALA A 305 9.14 -1.62 -14.70
CA ALA A 305 10.43 -2.27 -14.70
C ALA A 305 11.33 -1.74 -15.84
N ALA A 306 10.76 -1.48 -17.02
CA ALA A 306 11.47 -0.89 -18.14
C ALA A 306 11.96 0.54 -17.85
N VAL A 307 11.24 1.31 -17.02
CA VAL A 307 11.68 2.65 -16.57
C VAL A 307 12.85 2.51 -15.60
N TYR A 308 12.72 1.61 -14.61
CA TYR A 308 13.78 1.37 -13.65
C TYR A 308 15.07 0.85 -14.30
N ALA A 309 14.98 -0.09 -15.24
CA ALA A 309 16.12 -0.71 -15.89
C ALA A 309 17.04 0.28 -16.64
N ARG A 310 16.51 1.41 -17.11
CA ARG A 310 17.29 2.43 -17.83
C ARG A 310 17.68 3.64 -16.98
N SER A 311 17.33 3.65 -15.69
CA SER A 311 17.55 4.76 -14.78
C SER A 311 18.70 4.47 -13.80
N ALA A 312 19.54 5.44 -13.53
CA ALA A 312 20.65 5.35 -12.56
C ALA A 312 20.13 5.37 -11.12
N ALA A 313 19.05 6.12 -10.86
CA ALA A 313 18.44 6.22 -9.55
C ALA A 313 16.96 6.59 -9.65
N MET A 314 16.19 6.19 -8.64
CA MET A 314 14.84 6.67 -8.40
C MET A 314 14.86 7.76 -7.34
N ILE A 315 14.19 8.87 -7.63
CA ILE A 315 13.87 9.87 -6.59
C ILE A 315 12.49 9.56 -5.99
N ALA A 316 12.39 9.62 -4.67
CA ALA A 316 11.16 9.35 -3.95
C ALA A 316 10.91 10.38 -2.84
N PRO A 317 10.90 11.69 -3.14
CA PRO A 317 10.62 12.72 -2.15
C PRO A 317 9.15 12.64 -1.73
N LEU A 318 8.89 12.55 -0.42
CA LEU A 318 7.55 12.47 0.17
C LEU A 318 7.46 13.45 1.34
N PHE A 319 6.30 14.10 1.49
CA PHE A 319 6.03 14.99 2.62
C PHE A 319 4.64 14.73 3.20
N GLY A 320 4.58 14.38 4.50
CA GLY A 320 3.34 14.07 5.21
C GLY A 320 2.76 12.72 4.79
N ALA A 321 3.60 11.74 4.50
CA ALA A 321 3.20 10.35 4.25
C ALA A 321 2.92 9.60 5.56
N PHE A 322 2.08 8.56 5.46
CA PHE A 322 1.74 7.64 6.53
C PHE A 322 1.92 6.20 6.04
N GLY A 323 2.24 5.29 6.97
CA GLY A 323 2.54 3.91 6.65
C GLY A 323 3.87 3.74 5.91
N ILE A 324 4.12 2.56 5.36
CA ILE A 324 5.35 2.29 4.60
C ILE A 324 5.22 2.74 3.14
N SER A 325 6.35 3.16 2.57
CA SER A 325 6.44 3.51 1.16
C SER A 325 6.67 2.26 0.30
N ILE A 326 5.58 1.65 -0.20
CA ILE A 326 5.66 0.46 -1.08
C ILE A 326 6.49 0.75 -2.33
N LYS A 327 6.53 2.00 -2.82
CA LYS A 327 7.36 2.38 -3.97
C LYS A 327 8.87 2.21 -3.73
N LEU A 328 9.33 2.38 -2.48
CA LEU A 328 10.72 2.10 -2.12
C LEU A 328 11.00 0.60 -2.20
N LEU A 329 10.10 -0.23 -1.67
CA LEU A 329 10.23 -1.68 -1.73
C LEU A 329 10.22 -2.19 -3.19
N GLU A 330 9.35 -1.62 -4.04
CA GLU A 330 9.33 -1.93 -5.47
C GLU A 330 10.63 -1.48 -6.17
N ALA A 331 11.15 -0.30 -5.82
CA ALA A 331 12.46 0.15 -6.35
C ALA A 331 13.58 -0.80 -5.91
N PHE A 332 13.62 -1.17 -4.63
CA PHE A 332 14.60 -2.12 -4.10
C PHE A 332 14.52 -3.48 -4.81
N ARG A 333 13.30 -4.00 -5.04
CA ARG A 333 13.06 -5.24 -5.79
C ARG A 333 13.69 -5.21 -7.19
N HIS A 334 13.61 -4.07 -7.85
CA HIS A 334 14.17 -3.87 -9.19
C HIS A 334 15.65 -3.45 -9.15
N GLY A 335 16.27 -3.42 -7.98
CA GLY A 335 17.68 -3.07 -7.82
C GLY A 335 18.02 -1.64 -8.18
N ILE A 336 17.03 -0.73 -8.24
CA ILE A 336 17.31 0.68 -8.49
C ILE A 336 17.60 1.40 -7.17
N PRO A 337 18.75 2.09 -7.05
CA PRO A 337 19.07 2.90 -5.88
C PRO A 337 18.10 4.06 -5.71
N VAL A 338 17.81 4.42 -4.45
CA VAL A 338 16.80 5.41 -4.11
C VAL A 338 17.39 6.56 -3.31
N VAL A 339 16.98 7.80 -3.67
CA VAL A 339 17.08 8.98 -2.80
C VAL A 339 15.69 9.38 -2.36
N THR A 340 15.48 9.47 -1.04
CA THR A 340 14.16 9.77 -0.46
C THR A 340 14.28 10.79 0.68
N THR A 341 13.14 11.23 1.21
CA THR A 341 13.06 12.07 2.41
C THR A 341 12.81 11.23 3.66
N PRO A 342 12.98 11.75 4.89
CA PRO A 342 12.62 11.05 6.11
C PRO A 342 11.18 10.51 6.11
N ASP A 343 10.21 11.30 5.61
CA ASP A 343 8.82 10.84 5.48
C ASP A 343 8.66 9.69 4.47
N GLY A 344 9.50 9.67 3.43
CA GLY A 344 9.50 8.59 2.44
C GLY A 344 10.09 7.28 2.96
N ALA A 345 10.98 7.36 3.94
CA ALA A 345 11.57 6.22 4.64
C ALA A 345 10.74 5.74 5.85
N TRP A 346 9.69 6.51 6.22
CA TRP A 346 8.89 6.25 7.41
C TRP A 346 8.33 4.82 7.42
N GLY A 347 8.40 4.17 8.59
CA GLY A 347 7.90 2.82 8.81
C GLY A 347 8.76 1.70 8.22
N LEU A 348 9.84 2.01 7.51
CA LEU A 348 10.83 1.05 7.04
C LEU A 348 12.08 1.13 7.93
N PRO A 349 12.56 0.03 8.53
CA PRO A 349 13.80 0.01 9.31
C PRO A 349 15.03 0.00 8.38
N ILE A 350 15.19 1.07 7.59
CA ILE A 350 16.32 1.30 6.68
C ILE A 350 17.26 2.36 7.27
N GLU A 351 18.55 2.20 7.01
CA GLU A 351 19.61 3.09 7.50
C GLU A 351 20.01 4.10 6.43
N PRO A 352 20.07 5.41 6.75
CA PRO A 352 20.54 6.42 5.80
C PRO A 352 21.93 6.07 5.23
N GLY A 353 22.04 6.09 3.90
CA GLY A 353 23.29 5.81 3.19
C GLY A 353 23.62 4.32 3.04
N ARG A 354 22.82 3.41 3.58
CA ARG A 354 23.00 1.96 3.44
C ARG A 354 22.03 1.37 2.41
N GLU A 355 20.71 1.36 2.67
CA GLU A 355 19.68 0.85 1.74
C GLU A 355 19.19 1.94 0.79
N ALA A 356 19.16 3.18 1.26
CA ALA A 356 18.79 4.36 0.48
C ALA A 356 19.53 5.60 1.02
N PHE A 357 19.64 6.64 0.22
CA PHE A 357 19.94 7.96 0.74
C PHE A 357 18.67 8.64 1.25
N ILE A 358 18.75 9.26 2.42
CA ILE A 358 17.61 9.90 3.11
C ILE A 358 18.02 11.33 3.44
N GLU A 359 17.47 12.31 2.73
CA GLU A 359 17.83 13.72 2.84
C GLU A 359 16.58 14.61 2.82
N SER A 360 16.59 15.71 3.55
CA SER A 360 15.47 16.67 3.60
C SER A 360 15.83 18.02 2.98
N GLU A 361 17.12 18.35 2.94
CA GLU A 361 17.61 19.63 2.41
C GLU A 361 17.88 19.53 0.92
N PRO A 362 17.48 20.55 0.10
CA PRO A 362 17.61 20.48 -1.36
C PRO A 362 19.03 20.23 -1.84
N THR A 363 20.03 20.88 -1.25
CA THR A 363 21.43 20.72 -1.63
C THR A 363 21.95 19.32 -1.33
N ALA A 364 21.69 18.81 -0.12
CA ALA A 364 22.09 17.45 0.26
C ALA A 364 21.38 16.40 -0.60
N PHE A 365 20.11 16.59 -0.90
CA PHE A 365 19.36 15.70 -1.80
C PHE A 365 19.96 15.71 -3.21
N ALA A 366 20.30 16.88 -3.74
CA ALA A 366 20.96 17.01 -5.04
C ALA A 366 22.33 16.32 -5.06
N ASP A 367 23.14 16.47 -4.00
CA ASP A 367 24.43 15.78 -3.87
C ASP A 367 24.27 14.26 -3.98
N ARG A 368 23.29 13.66 -3.28
CA ARG A 368 23.03 12.23 -3.34
C ARG A 368 22.50 11.76 -4.70
N VAL A 369 21.68 12.57 -5.34
CA VAL A 369 21.21 12.31 -6.71
C VAL A 369 22.38 12.30 -7.68
N ILE A 370 23.27 13.28 -7.59
CA ILE A 370 24.48 13.39 -8.44
C ILE A 370 25.42 12.20 -8.16
N GLU A 371 25.64 11.85 -6.89
CA GLU A 371 26.43 10.68 -6.51
C GLU A 371 25.90 9.41 -7.18
N LEU A 372 24.60 9.15 -7.12
CA LEU A 372 24.01 7.99 -7.78
C LEU A 372 24.04 8.09 -9.30
N ALA A 373 23.89 9.27 -9.87
CA ALA A 373 23.94 9.46 -11.31
C ALA A 373 25.35 9.18 -11.89
N THR A 374 26.42 9.38 -11.10
CA THR A 374 27.81 9.32 -11.58
C THR A 374 28.62 8.16 -11.04
N SER A 375 28.24 7.56 -9.88
CA SER A 375 29.02 6.51 -9.21
C SER A 375 28.38 5.13 -9.31
N THR A 376 28.91 4.26 -10.15
CA THR A 376 28.56 2.83 -10.22
C THR A 376 28.78 2.12 -8.89
N ALA A 377 29.85 2.45 -8.17
CA ALA A 377 30.18 1.86 -6.88
C ALA A 377 29.10 2.17 -5.82
N SER A 378 28.64 3.42 -5.73
CA SER A 378 27.55 3.81 -4.82
C SER A 378 26.24 3.12 -5.18
N ARG A 379 25.90 3.02 -6.47
CA ARG A 379 24.71 2.26 -6.92
C ARG A 379 24.81 0.79 -6.53
N ALA A 380 25.93 0.13 -6.78
CA ALA A 380 26.12 -1.29 -6.46
C ALA A 380 26.02 -1.56 -4.94
N ARG A 381 26.59 -0.68 -4.12
CA ARG A 381 26.55 -0.77 -2.66
C ARG A 381 25.11 -0.68 -2.13
N LEU A 382 24.35 0.36 -2.53
CA LEU A 382 22.97 0.53 -2.09
C LEU A 382 22.07 -0.61 -2.59
N ARG A 383 22.26 -1.06 -3.84
CA ARG A 383 21.53 -2.20 -4.42
C ARG A 383 21.71 -3.47 -3.59
N SER A 384 22.96 -3.80 -3.27
CA SER A 384 23.26 -5.00 -2.47
C SER A 384 22.62 -4.93 -1.08
N ALA A 385 22.70 -3.78 -0.42
CA ALA A 385 22.07 -3.57 0.88
C ALA A 385 20.54 -3.66 0.80
N ALA A 386 19.93 -3.06 -0.24
CA ALA A 386 18.49 -3.10 -0.47
C ALA A 386 17.97 -4.53 -0.70
N TYR A 387 18.70 -5.37 -1.47
CA TYR A 387 18.35 -6.78 -1.63
C TYR A 387 18.45 -7.55 -0.31
N SER A 388 19.52 -7.36 0.46
CA SER A 388 19.68 -8.00 1.77
C SER A 388 18.56 -7.58 2.74
N TYR A 389 18.14 -6.31 2.68
CA TYR A 389 17.03 -5.80 3.45
C TYR A 389 15.69 -6.47 3.08
N LEU A 390 15.40 -6.62 1.77
CA LEU A 390 14.19 -7.29 1.30
C LEU A 390 14.17 -8.77 1.72
N ASP A 391 15.26 -9.48 1.56
CA ASP A 391 15.38 -10.89 1.97
C ASP A 391 15.08 -11.06 3.46
N LYS A 392 15.63 -10.18 4.29
CA LYS A 392 15.48 -10.24 5.75
C LYS A 392 14.11 -9.85 6.24
N HIS A 393 13.51 -8.80 5.68
CA HIS A 393 12.31 -8.15 6.25
C HIS A 393 11.04 -8.35 5.45
N HIS A 394 11.14 -8.66 4.14
CA HIS A 394 10.01 -8.70 3.23
C HIS A 394 9.86 -10.05 2.50
N GLY A 395 10.53 -11.10 3.02
CA GLY A 395 10.45 -12.45 2.48
C GLY A 395 9.10 -13.12 2.75
N LEU A 396 8.73 -14.07 1.89
CA LEU A 396 7.47 -14.82 2.00
C LEU A 396 7.36 -15.58 3.33
N ALA A 397 8.44 -16.23 3.77
CA ALA A 397 8.44 -17.02 5.01
C ALA A 397 8.11 -16.17 6.26
N THR A 398 8.67 -14.95 6.34
CA THR A 398 8.38 -14.02 7.43
C THR A 398 6.90 -13.61 7.44
N ALA A 399 6.33 -13.33 6.27
CA ALA A 399 4.93 -13.00 6.15
C ALA A 399 4.00 -14.19 6.45
N GLN A 400 4.36 -15.39 6.00
CA GLN A 400 3.62 -16.61 6.32
C GLN A 400 3.58 -16.87 7.82
N ALA A 401 4.72 -16.74 8.52
CA ALA A 401 4.77 -16.90 9.98
C ALA A 401 3.83 -15.92 10.69
N ALA A 402 3.83 -14.64 10.30
CA ALA A 402 2.94 -13.64 10.86
C ALA A 402 1.46 -13.92 10.59
N VAL A 403 1.13 -14.30 9.35
CA VAL A 403 -0.26 -14.62 8.95
C VAL A 403 -0.76 -15.88 9.66
N ARG A 404 0.06 -16.93 9.82
CA ARG A 404 -0.27 -18.14 10.57
C ARG A 404 -0.71 -17.82 12.00
N GLU A 405 0.06 -16.97 12.69
CA GLU A 405 -0.27 -16.52 14.04
C GLU A 405 -1.62 -15.77 14.08
N LEU A 406 -1.85 -14.86 13.13
CA LEU A 406 -3.11 -14.11 13.04
C LEU A 406 -4.33 -15.01 12.82
N VAL A 407 -4.20 -16.01 11.95
CA VAL A 407 -5.31 -16.94 11.66
C VAL A 407 -5.42 -18.08 12.68
N GLY A 408 -4.54 -18.13 13.68
CA GLY A 408 -4.59 -19.11 14.77
C GLY A 408 -3.96 -20.46 14.43
N LEU A 409 -3.05 -20.52 13.46
CA LEU A 409 -2.28 -21.71 13.12
C LEU A 409 -0.96 -21.76 13.92
N ALA A 410 -0.51 -22.98 14.21
CA ALA A 410 0.80 -23.19 14.83
C ALA A 410 1.96 -22.70 13.91
N PRO A 411 3.09 -22.28 14.46
CA PRO A 411 4.30 -22.00 13.67
C PRO A 411 4.66 -23.16 12.76
N LEU A 412 5.19 -22.88 11.55
CA LEU A 412 5.72 -23.92 10.68
C LEU A 412 6.91 -24.60 11.37
N ARG A 413 6.93 -25.93 11.39
CA ARG A 413 8.13 -26.68 11.79
C ARG A 413 9.18 -26.51 10.70
N GLN A 414 10.45 -26.47 11.07
CA GLN A 414 11.56 -26.29 10.10
C GLN A 414 11.60 -27.34 8.98
N CYS A 415 11.05 -28.55 9.21
CA CYS A 415 10.95 -29.60 8.18
C CYS A 415 9.88 -29.28 7.11
N ASP A 416 8.78 -28.63 7.47
CA ASP A 416 7.65 -28.38 6.55
C ASP A 416 7.99 -27.30 5.50
N ALA A 417 8.99 -26.46 5.78
CA ALA A 417 9.47 -25.42 4.87
C ALA A 417 10.16 -25.99 3.61
N ALA A 418 10.78 -27.15 3.72
CA ALA A 418 11.46 -27.83 2.60
C ALA A 418 10.46 -28.53 1.66
N GLU A 419 9.38 -29.11 2.21
CA GLU A 419 8.32 -29.76 1.41
C GLU A 419 7.40 -28.75 0.68
N ALA A 420 7.32 -27.52 1.18
CA ALA A 420 6.56 -26.45 0.53
C ALA A 420 7.23 -25.87 -0.73
N GLY A 421 8.34 -26.47 -1.21
CA GLY A 421 9.07 -25.98 -2.39
C GLY A 421 9.80 -24.66 -2.16
N LEU A 422 10.11 -24.33 -0.90
CA LEU A 422 10.86 -23.15 -0.53
C LEU A 422 12.36 -23.51 -0.43
N ASN A 423 13.25 -22.74 -1.06
CA ASN A 423 14.67 -22.83 -0.79
C ASN A 423 14.99 -22.37 0.64
N ALA A 424 16.24 -22.52 1.10
CA ALA A 424 16.69 -22.12 2.44
C ALA A 424 16.44 -20.64 2.77
N SER A 425 16.12 -19.81 1.76
CA SER A 425 15.76 -18.38 1.88
C SER A 425 14.25 -18.13 1.78
N GLY A 426 13.39 -19.17 1.71
CA GLY A 426 11.93 -19.02 1.64
C GLY A 426 11.38 -18.60 0.26
N HIS A 427 12.13 -18.85 -0.82
CA HIS A 427 11.70 -18.55 -2.18
C HIS A 427 11.03 -19.75 -2.85
N ILE A 428 9.96 -19.50 -3.63
CA ILE A 428 9.31 -20.52 -4.44
C ILE A 428 10.28 -20.96 -5.53
N VAL A 429 10.70 -22.23 -5.50
CA VAL A 429 11.47 -22.83 -6.58
C VAL A 429 10.49 -23.13 -7.71
N SER A 430 10.60 -22.41 -8.83
CA SER A 430 9.85 -22.71 -10.06
C SER A 430 10.35 -24.03 -10.63
N THR A 431 9.64 -25.14 -10.35
CA THR A 431 9.77 -26.37 -11.11
C THR A 431 9.01 -26.19 -12.43
N ARG A 432 9.67 -25.69 -13.47
CA ARG A 432 9.23 -25.94 -14.84
C ARG A 432 9.72 -27.35 -15.20
N PRO A 433 8.86 -28.28 -15.60
CA PRO A 433 9.33 -29.47 -16.30
C PRO A 433 9.88 -29.05 -17.68
N ALA A 434 10.93 -29.75 -18.10
CA ALA A 434 11.60 -29.60 -19.39
C ALA A 434 10.66 -29.84 -20.57
#